data_5c05c23f2a67a2267b60f8a363e7e87e
#
_entry.id   5c05c23f2a67a2267b60f8a363e7e87e
#
_cell.length_a   1.000
_cell.length_b   1.000
_cell.length_c   1.000
_cell.angle_alpha   90.00
_cell.angle_beta   90.00
_cell.angle_gamma   90.00
#
_symmetry.space_group_name_H-M   'P 1'
#
loop_
_entity.id
_entity.type
_entity.pdbx_description
1 polymer ?
#
loop_
_entity_poly.entity_id
_entity_poly.type
_entity_poly.pdbx_seq_one_letter_code
_entity_poly.pdbx_strand_id
1 'polypeptide(L)'
;AAKAAFDREDDRTPEERETFKQGLLAVNLWYGHPLTSVLLVDTPLPEGEWTNLQPYGGRGWCRMEQRASAMVKASVCLISLSALTGEEKHWHEVQEKGKGARLPPMSPAAFAAMLEEGVASGEIKFTNSGDVGLVCKIYERAFLTEMGDTTRLLYAGLQWDDAAGVELCEALRYAHAHGGLTKLKTLRLNANELGDGFVTSFVALIDRGGLAGVKELDLSGNAISEQGMQALAAAIARGRLPSCTLIVLRGNPGSAAPVEEVAEQRGGMHTVSY
;
A
#
# COMPACT_ATOMS: atom_id res chain seq x y z
N ALA A 1 -9.89 9.50 39.13
CA ALA A 1 -9.02 8.33 39.37
C ALA A 1 -8.35 7.86 38.07
N ALA A 2 -9.03 7.87 36.91
CA ALA A 2 -8.43 7.42 35.64
C ALA A 2 -7.33 8.36 35.10
N LYS A 3 -7.42 9.67 35.34
CA LYS A 3 -6.40 10.65 34.92
C LYS A 3 -5.04 10.42 35.59
N ALA A 4 -5.03 9.94 36.84
CA ALA A 4 -3.82 9.66 37.61
C ALA A 4 -3.05 8.40 37.16
N ALA A 5 -3.65 7.53 36.36
CA ALA A 5 -2.99 6.30 35.90
C ALA A 5 -2.12 6.50 34.66
N PHE A 6 -2.29 7.61 33.92
CA PHE A 6 -1.55 7.91 32.68
C PHE A 6 -0.48 9.00 32.84
N ASP A 7 -0.50 9.78 33.93
CA ASP A 7 0.55 10.70 34.33
C ASP A 7 1.69 10.01 35.13
N ARG A 8 1.83 8.67 35.02
CA ARG A 8 2.99 8.00 35.57
C ARG A 8 4.22 8.46 34.81
N GLU A 9 5.16 9.05 35.55
CA GLU A 9 6.54 9.18 35.06
C GLU A 9 6.99 7.82 34.53
N ASP A 10 7.75 7.84 33.43
CA ASP A 10 8.35 6.62 32.86
C ASP A 10 9.25 5.96 33.92
N ASP A 11 8.71 4.95 34.58
CA ASP A 11 9.34 4.23 35.68
C ASP A 11 10.35 3.16 35.19
N ARG A 12 10.55 3.07 33.87
CA ARG A 12 11.55 2.18 33.26
C ARG A 12 12.94 2.55 33.67
N THR A 13 13.75 1.55 33.94
CA THR A 13 15.21 1.69 34.09
C THR A 13 15.85 2.17 32.78
N PRO A 14 17.07 2.70 32.78
CA PRO A 14 17.77 3.05 31.55
C PRO A 14 17.89 1.89 30.55
N GLU A 15 18.08 0.66 31.02
CA GLU A 15 18.18 -0.54 30.20
C GLU A 15 16.83 -0.91 29.58
N GLU A 16 15.74 -0.83 30.35
CA GLU A 16 14.37 -1.06 29.84
C GLU A 16 13.96 0.01 28.83
N ARG A 17 14.36 1.27 29.01
CA ARG A 17 14.14 2.34 28.03
C ARG A 17 14.85 2.07 26.71
N GLU A 18 16.10 1.62 26.77
CA GLU A 18 16.87 1.29 25.55
C GLU A 18 16.23 0.07 24.84
N THR A 19 15.88 -0.98 25.58
CA THR A 19 15.19 -2.15 25.04
C THR A 19 13.85 -1.77 24.41
N PHE A 20 13.06 -0.93 25.07
CA PHE A 20 11.79 -0.42 24.54
C PHE A 20 12.00 0.38 23.25
N LYS A 21 13.01 1.25 23.21
CA LYS A 21 13.36 2.03 22.02
C LYS A 21 13.77 1.12 20.85
N GLN A 22 14.56 0.11 21.10
CA GLN A 22 14.92 -0.90 20.10
C GLN A 22 13.68 -1.67 19.60
N GLY A 23 12.77 -2.03 20.52
CA GLY A 23 11.50 -2.65 20.18
C GLY A 23 10.63 -1.75 19.27
N LEU A 24 10.52 -0.46 19.57
CA LEU A 24 9.81 0.50 18.72
C LEU A 24 10.44 0.64 17.33
N LEU A 25 11.76 0.65 17.24
CA LEU A 25 12.47 0.70 15.97
C LEU A 25 12.32 -0.58 15.13
N ALA A 26 11.97 -1.69 15.77
CA ALA A 26 11.76 -3.00 15.12
C ALA A 26 10.27 -3.32 14.87
N VAL A 27 9.35 -2.49 15.35
CA VAL A 27 7.89 -2.76 15.25
C VAL A 27 7.41 -2.92 13.79
N ASN A 28 8.04 -2.20 12.87
CA ASN A 28 7.76 -2.29 11.45
C ASN A 28 8.09 -3.67 10.84
N LEU A 29 9.03 -4.43 11.42
CA LEU A 29 9.34 -5.79 10.97
C LEU A 29 8.12 -6.72 11.09
N TRP A 30 7.28 -6.53 12.09
CA TRP A 30 6.07 -7.32 12.28
C TRP A 30 4.95 -6.86 11.33
N TYR A 31 4.73 -5.54 11.25
CA TYR A 31 3.67 -4.98 10.42
C TYR A 31 3.99 -5.06 8.92
N GLY A 32 5.23 -4.84 8.50
CA GLY A 32 5.67 -4.88 7.11
C GLY A 32 5.86 -6.30 6.55
N HIS A 33 6.22 -7.28 7.40
CA HIS A 33 6.62 -8.61 6.92
C HIS A 33 5.57 -9.30 6.06
N PRO A 34 5.90 -9.77 4.84
CA PRO A 34 4.93 -10.29 3.87
C PRO A 34 4.23 -11.58 4.31
N LEU A 35 4.82 -12.35 5.25
CA LEU A 35 4.27 -13.61 5.73
C LEU A 35 3.44 -13.48 7.02
N THR A 36 3.21 -12.27 7.53
CA THR A 36 2.33 -12.03 8.68
C THR A 36 0.97 -11.54 8.23
N SER A 37 -0.10 -12.03 8.85
CA SER A 37 -1.43 -11.42 8.72
C SER A 37 -1.64 -10.38 9.81
N VAL A 38 -2.26 -9.27 9.47
CA VAL A 38 -2.57 -8.18 10.40
C VAL A 38 -4.08 -8.04 10.48
N LEU A 39 -4.59 -8.06 11.71
CA LEU A 39 -5.99 -7.78 12.01
C LEU A 39 -6.09 -6.35 12.52
N LEU A 40 -6.79 -5.50 11.78
CA LEU A 40 -7.08 -4.13 12.19
C LEU A 40 -8.26 -4.14 13.15
N VAL A 41 -8.04 -3.77 14.40
CA VAL A 41 -9.11 -3.60 15.39
C VAL A 41 -9.68 -2.19 15.22
N ASP A 42 -10.35 -1.95 14.11
CA ASP A 42 -10.89 -0.68 13.65
C ASP A 42 -12.40 -0.53 13.94
N THR A 43 -12.94 -1.41 14.76
CA THR A 43 -14.30 -1.30 15.31
C THR A 43 -14.42 -0.11 16.26
N PRO A 44 -15.64 0.43 16.47
CA PRO A 44 -15.87 1.45 17.48
C PRO A 44 -15.34 1.02 18.85
N LEU A 45 -14.86 1.99 19.63
CA LEU A 45 -14.49 1.72 21.01
C LEU A 45 -15.71 1.22 21.79
N PRO A 46 -15.56 0.18 22.62
CA PRO A 46 -16.63 -0.24 23.53
C PRO A 46 -16.98 0.88 24.51
N GLU A 47 -18.15 0.80 25.12
CA GLU A 47 -18.54 1.75 26.18
C GLU A 47 -17.52 1.74 27.33
N GLY A 48 -17.14 2.92 27.80
CA GLY A 48 -16.13 3.08 28.84
C GLY A 48 -15.48 4.46 28.87
N GLU A 49 -14.63 4.71 29.86
CA GLU A 49 -13.82 5.91 29.96
C GLU A 49 -12.48 5.71 29.24
N TRP A 50 -12.23 6.48 28.20
CA TRP A 50 -11.03 6.39 27.38
C TRP A 50 -10.29 7.73 27.36
N THR A 51 -8.97 7.69 27.46
CA THR A 51 -8.12 8.89 27.37
C THR A 51 -7.99 9.42 25.95
N ASN A 52 -8.12 8.56 24.94
CA ASN A 52 -8.13 8.92 23.54
C ASN A 52 -9.40 8.37 22.88
N LEU A 53 -10.34 9.27 22.59
CA LEU A 53 -11.61 8.96 21.95
C LEU A 53 -11.54 8.95 20.42
N GLN A 54 -10.36 9.20 19.84
CA GLN A 54 -10.22 9.14 18.39
C GLN A 54 -10.51 7.72 17.86
N PRO A 55 -11.22 7.61 16.73
CA PRO A 55 -11.37 6.33 16.05
C PRO A 55 -10.00 5.80 15.62
N TYR A 56 -9.94 4.53 15.22
CA TYR A 56 -8.69 3.87 14.83
C TYR A 56 -7.84 4.74 13.88
N GLY A 57 -8.45 5.25 12.79
CA GLY A 57 -7.77 6.08 11.80
C GLY A 57 -7.35 7.48 12.28
N GLY A 58 -7.87 7.96 13.39
CA GLY A 58 -7.49 9.22 14.04
C GLY A 58 -6.37 9.10 15.07
N ARG A 59 -5.77 7.89 15.23
CA ARG A 59 -4.65 7.65 16.14
C ARG A 59 -3.36 7.53 15.33
N GLY A 60 -2.38 8.39 15.60
CA GLY A 60 -1.18 8.49 14.78
C GLY A 60 -0.38 7.19 14.64
N TRP A 61 -0.18 6.45 15.74
CA TRP A 61 0.46 5.13 15.70
C TRP A 61 -0.34 4.11 14.89
N CYS A 62 -1.65 4.03 15.09
CA CYS A 62 -2.52 3.12 14.33
C CYS A 62 -2.50 3.45 12.83
N ARG A 63 -2.44 4.74 12.48
CA ARG A 63 -2.31 5.17 11.08
C ARG A 63 -1.00 4.67 10.46
N MET A 64 0.11 4.78 11.19
CA MET A 64 1.41 4.26 10.73
C MET A 64 1.38 2.74 10.56
N GLU A 65 0.88 2.01 11.55
CA GLU A 65 0.78 0.55 11.52
C GLU A 65 -0.07 0.06 10.34
N GLN A 66 -1.21 0.71 10.09
CA GLN A 66 -2.09 0.42 8.96
C GLN A 66 -1.36 0.61 7.62
N ARG A 67 -0.70 1.77 7.43
CA ARG A 67 0.03 2.08 6.19
C ARG A 67 1.26 1.18 6.01
N ALA A 68 2.00 0.89 7.08
CA ALA A 68 3.13 -0.03 7.03
C ALA A 68 2.68 -1.46 6.65
N SER A 69 1.58 -1.93 7.23
CA SER A 69 1.00 -3.25 6.90
C SER A 69 0.48 -3.35 5.47
N ALA A 70 0.11 -2.23 4.86
CA ALA A 70 -0.43 -2.18 3.51
C ALA A 70 0.65 -2.21 2.41
N MET A 71 1.95 -2.08 2.73
CA MET A 71 2.99 -1.88 1.71
C MET A 71 3.15 -3.08 0.78
N VAL A 72 3.54 -4.24 1.31
CA VAL A 72 3.98 -5.38 0.48
C VAL A 72 3.21 -6.68 0.71
N LYS A 73 2.32 -6.73 1.71
CA LYS A 73 1.52 -7.93 1.98
C LYS A 73 0.60 -8.27 0.81
N ALA A 74 0.25 -9.54 0.68
CA ALA A 74 -0.88 -9.92 -0.16
C ALA A 74 -2.17 -9.28 0.35
N SER A 75 -3.13 -9.00 -0.55
CA SER A 75 -4.40 -8.33 -0.22
C SER A 75 -5.12 -8.97 0.97
N VAL A 76 -5.14 -10.29 1.00
CA VAL A 76 -5.82 -11.11 2.02
C VAL A 76 -5.11 -11.19 3.38
N CYS A 77 -3.95 -10.56 3.52
CA CYS A 77 -3.17 -10.58 4.77
C CYS A 77 -3.37 -9.33 5.65
N LEU A 78 -4.16 -8.36 5.20
CA LEU A 78 -4.57 -7.21 5.99
C LEU A 78 -6.09 -7.20 6.08
N ILE A 79 -6.61 -7.45 7.28
CA ILE A 79 -8.02 -7.73 7.53
C ILE A 79 -8.57 -6.68 8.49
N SER A 80 -9.55 -5.90 8.03
CA SER A 80 -10.33 -4.99 8.86
C SER A 80 -11.43 -5.77 9.59
N LEU A 81 -11.46 -5.68 10.91
CA LEU A 81 -12.49 -6.33 11.72
C LEU A 81 -13.83 -5.63 11.61
N SER A 82 -13.86 -4.32 11.33
CA SER A 82 -15.10 -3.56 11.11
C SER A 82 -15.84 -3.97 9.84
N ALA A 83 -15.16 -4.61 8.88
CA ALA A 83 -15.76 -5.12 7.66
C ALA A 83 -16.46 -6.48 7.84
N LEU A 84 -16.23 -7.16 8.97
CA LEU A 84 -16.79 -8.47 9.24
C LEU A 84 -18.18 -8.36 9.86
N THR A 85 -19.05 -9.31 9.53
CA THR A 85 -20.42 -9.38 10.06
C THR A 85 -20.55 -10.35 11.24
N GLY A 86 -19.55 -11.22 11.46
CA GLY A 86 -19.60 -12.31 12.44
C GLY A 86 -20.32 -13.56 11.93
N GLU A 87 -20.77 -13.55 10.67
CA GLU A 87 -21.42 -14.70 10.03
C GLU A 87 -20.47 -15.55 9.18
N GLU A 88 -19.21 -15.13 9.07
CA GLU A 88 -18.18 -15.79 8.29
C GLU A 88 -17.89 -17.18 8.90
N LYS A 89 -18.07 -18.22 8.09
CA LYS A 89 -17.88 -19.63 8.52
C LYS A 89 -16.49 -20.15 8.22
N HIS A 90 -15.82 -19.56 7.23
CA HIS A 90 -14.53 -20.03 6.75
C HIS A 90 -13.52 -18.89 6.69
N TRP A 91 -12.25 -19.23 6.93
CA TRP A 91 -11.17 -18.24 6.93
C TRP A 91 -11.06 -17.44 5.63
N HIS A 92 -11.29 -18.05 4.48
CA HIS A 92 -11.28 -17.34 3.20
C HIS A 92 -12.37 -16.27 3.09
N GLU A 93 -13.54 -16.47 3.72
CA GLU A 93 -14.61 -15.45 3.75
C GLU A 93 -14.18 -14.25 4.60
N VAL A 94 -13.52 -14.50 5.75
CA VAL A 94 -12.94 -13.46 6.60
C VAL A 94 -11.91 -12.64 5.82
N GLN A 95 -11.03 -13.32 5.07
CA GLN A 95 -10.02 -12.67 4.25
C GLN A 95 -10.63 -11.83 3.13
N GLU A 96 -11.59 -12.38 2.38
CA GLU A 96 -12.22 -11.68 1.25
C GLU A 96 -13.01 -10.46 1.70
N LYS A 97 -13.76 -10.54 2.79
CA LYS A 97 -14.51 -9.39 3.33
C LYS A 97 -13.60 -8.35 3.96
N GLY A 98 -12.61 -8.79 4.73
CA GLY A 98 -11.74 -7.89 5.49
C GLY A 98 -10.71 -7.12 4.66
N LYS A 99 -10.35 -7.60 3.46
CA LYS A 99 -9.29 -6.99 2.63
C LYS A 99 -9.64 -5.62 2.04
N GLY A 100 -10.92 -5.29 1.91
CA GLY A 100 -11.42 -4.07 1.25
C GLY A 100 -11.04 -2.75 1.91
N ALA A 101 -10.57 -2.79 3.16
CA ALA A 101 -10.11 -1.59 3.87
C ALA A 101 -8.64 -1.23 3.61
N ARG A 102 -7.95 -1.98 2.75
CA ARG A 102 -6.53 -1.74 2.47
C ARG A 102 -6.35 -0.47 1.63
N LEU A 103 -5.64 0.48 2.20
CA LEU A 103 -5.22 1.69 1.49
C LEU A 103 -3.96 1.42 0.65
N PRO A 104 -3.72 2.15 -0.46
CA PRO A 104 -2.48 2.05 -1.21
C PRO A 104 -1.28 2.45 -0.36
N PRO A 105 -0.08 1.93 -0.66
CA PRO A 105 1.15 2.46 -0.08
C PRO A 105 1.27 3.96 -0.34
N MET A 106 1.70 4.71 0.67
CA MET A 106 1.91 6.16 0.59
C MET A 106 3.41 6.46 0.60
N SER A 107 3.87 7.44 -0.17
CA SER A 107 5.27 7.85 -0.08
C SER A 107 5.59 8.42 1.30
N PRO A 108 6.82 8.27 1.84
CA PRO A 108 7.19 8.84 3.13
C PRO A 108 6.93 10.33 3.26
N ALA A 109 7.16 11.10 2.19
CA ALA A 109 6.88 12.52 2.17
C ALA A 109 5.37 12.83 2.29
N ALA A 110 4.53 12.11 1.53
CA ALA A 110 3.07 12.26 1.63
C ALA A 110 2.54 11.79 2.99
N PHE A 111 3.13 10.74 3.56
CA PHE A 111 2.76 10.25 4.89
C PHE A 111 3.09 11.29 5.97
N ALA A 112 4.27 11.91 5.92
CA ALA A 112 4.64 12.97 6.86
C ALA A 112 3.70 14.17 6.75
N ALA A 113 3.41 14.64 5.53
CA ALA A 113 2.47 15.73 5.30
C ALA A 113 1.07 15.42 5.82
N MET A 114 0.55 14.21 5.57
CA MET A 114 -0.75 13.75 6.09
C MET A 114 -0.79 13.76 7.63
N LEU A 115 0.28 13.32 8.30
CA LEU A 115 0.35 13.34 9.75
C LEU A 115 0.41 14.77 10.31
N GLU A 116 1.22 15.64 9.72
CA GLU A 116 1.37 17.05 10.13
C GLU A 116 0.04 17.80 9.98
N GLU A 117 -0.64 17.64 8.84
CA GLU A 117 -1.95 18.24 8.57
C GLU A 117 -3.02 17.68 9.52
N GLY A 118 -3.08 16.36 9.70
CA GLY A 118 -4.03 15.72 10.59
C GLY A 118 -3.83 16.11 12.07
N VAL A 119 -2.59 16.31 12.50
CA VAL A 119 -2.30 16.82 13.85
C VAL A 119 -2.68 18.30 13.99
N ALA A 120 -2.36 19.11 12.99
CA ALA A 120 -2.69 20.55 12.98
C ALA A 120 -4.22 20.79 12.98
N SER A 121 -4.98 19.98 12.24
CA SER A 121 -6.46 20.04 12.21
C SER A 121 -7.12 19.40 13.45
N GLY A 122 -6.38 18.60 14.22
CA GLY A 122 -6.91 17.83 15.36
C GLY A 122 -7.61 16.53 14.96
N GLU A 123 -7.58 16.16 13.69
CA GLU A 123 -8.10 14.88 13.17
C GLU A 123 -7.26 13.69 13.66
N ILE A 124 -5.94 13.88 13.69
CA ILE A 124 -5.01 12.87 14.19
C ILE A 124 -4.46 13.30 15.55
N LYS A 125 -4.46 12.36 16.49
CA LYS A 125 -3.92 12.58 17.83
C LYS A 125 -2.87 11.52 18.17
N PHE A 126 -1.84 12.00 18.85
CA PHE A 126 -0.85 11.19 19.55
C PHE A 126 -1.03 11.36 21.06
N THR A 127 -0.76 10.32 21.83
CA THR A 127 -0.72 10.42 23.30
C THR A 127 0.44 11.31 23.73
N ASN A 128 1.58 11.21 23.03
CA ASN A 128 2.73 12.11 23.18
C ASN A 128 2.94 12.85 21.86
N SER A 129 2.83 14.18 21.88
CA SER A 129 3.01 15.03 20.69
C SER A 129 4.40 14.93 20.05
N GLY A 130 5.42 14.53 20.83
CA GLY A 130 6.77 14.31 20.33
C GLY A 130 6.91 13.09 19.39
N ASP A 131 5.93 12.22 19.35
CA ASP A 131 5.98 10.97 18.57
C ASP A 131 5.85 11.17 17.05
N VAL A 132 5.34 12.31 16.59
CA VAL A 132 5.12 12.57 15.14
C VAL A 132 6.39 12.33 14.34
N GLY A 133 7.49 12.98 14.73
CA GLY A 133 8.78 12.85 14.03
C GLY A 133 9.37 11.43 14.13
N LEU A 134 9.14 10.72 15.23
CA LEU A 134 9.58 9.34 15.39
C LEU A 134 8.80 8.42 14.45
N VAL A 135 7.47 8.55 14.40
CA VAL A 135 6.58 7.76 13.56
C VAL A 135 6.89 7.96 12.08
N CYS A 136 7.15 9.21 11.64
CA CYS A 136 7.59 9.49 10.27
C CYS A 136 8.89 8.76 9.92
N LYS A 137 9.90 8.79 10.80
CA LYS A 137 11.17 8.09 10.58
C LYS A 137 11.02 6.56 10.54
N ILE A 138 10.19 6.00 11.41
CA ILE A 138 9.90 4.56 11.41
C ILE A 138 9.21 4.16 10.10
N TYR A 139 8.22 4.95 9.66
CA TYR A 139 7.52 4.71 8.41
C TYR A 139 8.44 4.78 7.19
N GLU A 140 9.25 5.83 7.09
CA GLU A 140 10.23 6.00 5.99
C GLU A 140 11.20 4.83 5.92
N ARG A 141 11.78 4.44 7.06
CA ARG A 141 12.67 3.29 7.11
C ARG A 141 11.99 1.99 6.68
N ALA A 142 10.76 1.74 7.17
CA ALA A 142 9.96 0.59 6.77
C ALA A 142 9.70 0.61 5.26
N PHE A 143 9.26 1.75 4.72
CA PHE A 143 8.96 1.93 3.31
C PHE A 143 10.16 1.62 2.42
N LEU A 144 11.31 2.22 2.72
CA LEU A 144 12.52 2.02 1.90
C LEU A 144 13.02 0.57 1.97
N THR A 145 12.96 -0.06 3.15
CA THR A 145 13.34 -1.46 3.33
C THR A 145 12.41 -2.38 2.54
N GLU A 146 11.11 -2.28 2.75
CA GLU A 146 10.12 -3.16 2.13
C GLU A 146 10.09 -2.99 0.60
N MET A 147 10.11 -1.75 0.10
CA MET A 147 10.14 -1.47 -1.33
C MET A 147 11.50 -1.82 -1.99
N GLY A 148 12.58 -1.87 -1.20
CA GLY A 148 13.90 -2.34 -1.66
C GLY A 148 14.00 -3.85 -1.80
N ASP A 149 13.34 -4.60 -0.91
CA ASP A 149 13.49 -6.05 -0.81
C ASP A 149 12.38 -6.84 -1.50
N THR A 150 11.22 -6.22 -1.74
CA THR A 150 10.08 -6.93 -2.32
C THR A 150 10.35 -7.41 -3.75
N THR A 151 9.93 -8.64 -4.02
CA THR A 151 9.92 -9.23 -5.36
C THR A 151 8.54 -9.24 -6.00
N ARG A 152 7.48 -9.05 -5.20
CA ARG A 152 6.09 -9.12 -5.62
C ARG A 152 5.25 -8.07 -4.88
N LEU A 153 4.42 -7.33 -5.63
CA LEU A 153 3.38 -6.47 -5.10
C LEU A 153 2.02 -7.00 -5.56
N LEU A 154 1.19 -7.40 -4.60
CA LEU A 154 -0.07 -8.11 -4.82
C LEU A 154 -1.24 -7.29 -4.27
N TYR A 155 -1.87 -6.51 -5.13
CA TYR A 155 -2.93 -5.57 -4.79
C TYR A 155 -4.24 -5.88 -5.54
N ALA A 156 -4.56 -7.19 -5.64
CA ALA A 156 -5.75 -7.65 -6.33
C ALA A 156 -7.03 -7.49 -5.51
N GLY A 157 -8.12 -7.03 -6.13
CA GLY A 157 -9.46 -7.04 -5.55
C GLY A 157 -9.62 -6.12 -4.34
N LEU A 158 -9.07 -4.91 -4.39
CA LEU A 158 -9.06 -3.92 -3.30
C LEU A 158 -10.03 -2.76 -3.54
N GLN A 159 -10.80 -2.81 -4.63
CA GLN A 159 -11.72 -1.72 -5.02
C GLN A 159 -11.00 -0.37 -5.20
N TRP A 160 -9.74 -0.41 -5.60
CA TRP A 160 -8.96 0.80 -5.84
C TRP A 160 -9.38 1.47 -7.12
N ASP A 161 -9.77 2.73 -7.02
CA ASP A 161 -10.06 3.64 -8.13
C ASP A 161 -8.80 4.35 -8.66
N ASP A 162 -8.99 5.29 -9.58
CA ASP A 162 -7.89 6.09 -10.13
C ASP A 162 -7.13 6.88 -9.06
N ALA A 163 -7.80 7.39 -8.03
CA ALA A 163 -7.14 8.15 -6.97
C ALA A 163 -6.18 7.26 -6.16
N ALA A 164 -6.62 6.05 -5.80
CA ALA A 164 -5.78 5.05 -5.15
C ALA A 164 -4.62 4.60 -6.06
N GLY A 165 -4.89 4.44 -7.35
CA GLY A 165 -3.88 4.10 -8.36
C GLY A 165 -2.81 5.18 -8.51
N VAL A 166 -3.19 6.47 -8.49
CA VAL A 166 -2.28 7.61 -8.52
C VAL A 166 -1.41 7.64 -7.27
N GLU A 167 -2.00 7.46 -6.08
CA GLU A 167 -1.25 7.39 -4.81
C GLU A 167 -0.21 6.25 -4.85
N LEU A 168 -0.59 5.07 -5.36
CA LEU A 168 0.34 3.97 -5.58
C LEU A 168 1.49 4.36 -6.52
N CYS A 169 1.19 4.98 -7.67
CA CYS A 169 2.22 5.40 -8.63
C CYS A 169 3.19 6.41 -8.01
N GLU A 170 2.73 7.33 -7.17
CA GLU A 170 3.57 8.25 -6.42
C GLU A 170 4.49 7.54 -5.43
N ALA A 171 3.95 6.58 -4.69
CA ALA A 171 4.74 5.75 -3.78
C ALA A 171 5.83 4.96 -4.52
N LEU A 172 5.47 4.31 -5.64
CA LEU A 172 6.43 3.55 -6.45
C LEU A 172 7.49 4.47 -7.10
N ARG A 173 7.10 5.69 -7.52
CA ARG A 173 8.04 6.69 -8.03
C ARG A 173 9.03 7.14 -6.96
N TYR A 174 8.55 7.36 -5.72
CA TYR A 174 9.42 7.67 -4.59
C TYR A 174 10.39 6.52 -4.31
N ALA A 175 9.88 5.29 -4.24
CA ALA A 175 10.70 4.10 -4.03
C ALA A 175 11.79 3.98 -5.10
N HIS A 176 11.43 4.12 -6.38
CA HIS A 176 12.38 4.07 -7.49
C HIS A 176 13.46 5.14 -7.39
N ALA A 177 13.10 6.39 -7.07
CA ALA A 177 14.04 7.49 -6.92
C ALA A 177 15.06 7.29 -5.77
N HIS A 178 14.72 6.43 -4.79
CA HIS A 178 15.58 6.08 -3.65
C HIS A 178 16.23 4.69 -3.78
N GLY A 179 16.31 4.16 -5.01
CA GLY A 179 16.98 2.88 -5.29
C GLY A 179 16.19 1.62 -4.95
N GLY A 180 14.89 1.75 -4.63
CA GLY A 180 13.98 0.63 -4.42
C GLY A 180 13.50 -0.01 -5.73
N LEU A 181 12.65 -1.03 -5.61
CA LEU A 181 11.99 -1.78 -6.70
C LEU A 181 12.95 -2.56 -7.62
N THR A 182 14.24 -2.62 -7.33
CA THR A 182 15.24 -3.30 -8.18
C THR A 182 15.03 -4.82 -8.22
N LYS A 183 14.45 -5.40 -7.16
CA LYS A 183 14.15 -6.82 -7.05
C LYS A 183 12.74 -7.17 -7.53
N LEU A 184 11.88 -6.18 -7.77
CA LEU A 184 10.48 -6.38 -8.13
C LEU A 184 10.33 -7.11 -9.47
N LYS A 185 9.57 -8.21 -9.48
CA LYS A 185 9.31 -9.05 -10.65
C LYS A 185 7.84 -9.14 -11.01
N THR A 186 6.95 -9.04 -10.03
CA THR A 186 5.51 -9.21 -10.24
C THR A 186 4.76 -8.02 -9.65
N LEU A 187 3.91 -7.39 -10.46
CA LEU A 187 2.94 -6.38 -10.02
C LEU A 187 1.54 -6.84 -10.44
N ARG A 188 0.68 -7.12 -9.46
CA ARG A 188 -0.71 -7.49 -9.69
C ARG A 188 -1.65 -6.43 -9.13
N LEU A 189 -2.43 -5.86 -10.02
CA LEU A 189 -3.43 -4.82 -9.77
C LEU A 189 -4.82 -5.24 -10.28
N ASN A 190 -4.99 -6.53 -10.55
CA ASN A 190 -6.21 -7.07 -11.13
C ASN A 190 -7.42 -6.93 -10.21
N ALA A 191 -8.62 -6.92 -10.82
CA ALA A 191 -9.91 -6.85 -10.12
C ALA A 191 -10.03 -5.61 -9.19
N ASN A 192 -9.65 -4.45 -9.71
CA ASN A 192 -9.86 -3.14 -9.11
C ASN A 192 -10.71 -2.26 -10.06
N GLU A 193 -10.81 -0.97 -9.77
CA GLU A 193 -11.57 0.02 -10.56
C GLU A 193 -10.64 1.05 -11.22
N LEU A 194 -9.39 0.63 -11.52
CA LEU A 194 -8.36 1.48 -12.10
C LEU A 194 -8.70 1.82 -13.55
N GLY A 195 -8.76 3.10 -13.87
CA GLY A 195 -9.07 3.62 -15.19
C GLY A 195 -7.89 4.34 -15.86
N ASP A 196 -8.20 5.28 -16.75
CA ASP A 196 -7.20 6.00 -17.54
C ASP A 196 -6.41 7.02 -16.73
N GLY A 197 -6.96 7.50 -15.61
CA GLY A 197 -6.25 8.36 -14.66
C GLY A 197 -5.06 7.62 -14.03
N PHE A 198 -5.28 6.37 -13.59
CA PHE A 198 -4.20 5.49 -13.16
C PHE A 198 -3.20 5.25 -14.29
N VAL A 199 -3.65 4.87 -15.49
CA VAL A 199 -2.76 4.57 -16.62
C VAL A 199 -1.85 5.75 -16.94
N THR A 200 -2.37 6.98 -16.91
CA THR A 200 -1.59 8.20 -17.11
C THR A 200 -0.44 8.31 -16.10
N SER A 201 -0.71 8.10 -14.82
CA SER A 201 0.29 8.14 -13.76
C SER A 201 1.28 6.97 -13.84
N PHE A 202 0.78 5.80 -14.23
CA PHE A 202 1.58 4.59 -14.43
C PHE A 202 2.56 4.76 -15.61
N VAL A 203 2.10 5.32 -16.72
CA VAL A 203 2.96 5.64 -17.86
C VAL A 203 4.05 6.64 -17.46
N ALA A 204 3.71 7.67 -16.69
CA ALA A 204 4.69 8.61 -16.18
C ALA A 204 5.75 7.97 -15.25
N LEU A 205 5.37 6.95 -14.47
CA LEU A 205 6.30 6.17 -13.66
C LEU A 205 7.25 5.34 -14.53
N ILE A 206 6.72 4.56 -15.49
CA ILE A 206 7.55 3.69 -16.34
C ILE A 206 8.40 4.48 -17.35
N ASP A 207 7.96 5.66 -17.77
CA ASP A 207 8.75 6.55 -18.64
C ASP A 207 10.03 7.06 -17.95
N ARG A 208 10.03 7.11 -16.62
CA ARG A 208 11.21 7.44 -15.81
C ARG A 208 12.08 6.22 -15.45
N GLY A 209 11.80 5.06 -16.02
CA GLY A 209 12.52 3.82 -15.77
C GLY A 209 12.02 3.04 -14.55
N GLY A 210 10.96 3.48 -13.89
CA GLY A 210 10.30 2.72 -12.84
C GLY A 210 9.82 1.37 -13.38
N LEU A 211 9.87 0.34 -12.55
CA LEU A 211 9.40 -1.02 -12.86
C LEU A 211 10.19 -1.73 -14.00
N ALA A 212 11.40 -1.29 -14.33
CA ALA A 212 12.20 -1.88 -15.39
C ALA A 212 12.49 -3.38 -15.19
N GLY A 213 12.52 -3.85 -13.93
CA GLY A 213 12.74 -5.25 -13.57
C GLY A 213 11.51 -6.13 -13.56
N VAL A 214 10.30 -5.56 -13.73
CA VAL A 214 9.02 -6.29 -13.69
C VAL A 214 8.91 -7.22 -14.88
N LYS A 215 8.61 -8.50 -14.61
CA LYS A 215 8.39 -9.56 -15.60
C LYS A 215 6.92 -9.84 -15.84
N GLU A 216 6.09 -9.68 -14.82
CA GLU A 216 4.65 -9.94 -14.86
C GLU A 216 3.89 -8.71 -14.39
N LEU A 217 2.98 -8.20 -15.23
CA LEU A 217 2.05 -7.12 -14.94
C LEU A 217 0.62 -7.62 -15.17
N ASP A 218 -0.20 -7.61 -14.11
CA ASP A 218 -1.60 -8.00 -14.20
C ASP A 218 -2.51 -6.80 -13.92
N LEU A 219 -3.18 -6.31 -14.96
CA LEU A 219 -4.16 -5.22 -14.94
C LEU A 219 -5.57 -5.71 -15.31
N SER A 220 -5.82 -7.02 -15.29
CA SER A 220 -7.11 -7.59 -15.69
C SER A 220 -8.23 -7.15 -14.75
N GLY A 221 -9.47 -7.08 -15.30
CA GLY A 221 -10.65 -6.74 -14.51
C GLY A 221 -10.60 -5.35 -13.89
N ASN A 222 -10.17 -4.35 -14.64
CA ASN A 222 -10.15 -2.94 -14.29
C ASN A 222 -11.06 -2.12 -15.23
N ALA A 223 -11.00 -0.79 -15.12
CA ALA A 223 -11.82 0.15 -15.91
C ALA A 223 -11.02 0.89 -17.00
N ILE A 224 -9.92 0.29 -17.49
CA ILE A 224 -9.06 0.91 -18.51
C ILE A 224 -9.79 0.96 -19.85
N SER A 225 -9.96 2.16 -20.40
CA SER A 225 -10.62 2.38 -21.69
C SER A 225 -9.66 2.18 -22.87
N GLU A 226 -10.20 2.34 -24.09
CA GLU A 226 -9.42 2.34 -25.32
C GLU A 226 -8.27 3.36 -25.29
N GLN A 227 -8.50 4.55 -24.70
CA GLN A 227 -7.49 5.59 -24.57
C GLN A 227 -6.35 5.13 -23.63
N GLY A 228 -6.68 4.49 -22.52
CA GLY A 228 -5.69 3.93 -21.61
C GLY A 228 -4.87 2.82 -22.25
N MET A 229 -5.52 1.92 -23.03
CA MET A 229 -4.82 0.87 -23.75
C MET A 229 -3.84 1.43 -24.80
N GLN A 230 -4.23 2.46 -25.53
CA GLN A 230 -3.37 3.16 -26.49
C GLN A 230 -2.18 3.82 -25.78
N ALA A 231 -2.40 4.47 -24.63
CA ALA A 231 -1.32 5.11 -23.86
C ALA A 231 -0.30 4.06 -23.36
N LEU A 232 -0.79 2.91 -22.89
CA LEU A 232 0.06 1.80 -22.45
C LEU A 232 0.85 1.20 -23.61
N ALA A 233 0.20 0.95 -24.75
CA ALA A 233 0.85 0.48 -25.98
C ALA A 233 1.96 1.44 -26.44
N ALA A 234 1.68 2.73 -26.46
CA ALA A 234 2.65 3.75 -26.83
C ALA A 234 3.87 3.78 -25.88
N ALA A 235 3.68 3.55 -24.59
CA ALA A 235 4.78 3.44 -23.64
C ALA A 235 5.64 2.18 -23.90
N ILE A 236 5.01 1.04 -24.15
CA ILE A 236 5.71 -0.22 -24.49
C ILE A 236 6.48 -0.07 -25.80
N ALA A 237 5.91 0.58 -26.81
CA ALA A 237 6.57 0.88 -28.08
C ALA A 237 7.84 1.74 -27.90
N ARG A 238 7.85 2.63 -26.88
CA ARG A 238 9.06 3.40 -26.51
C ARG A 238 10.08 2.57 -25.69
N GLY A 239 9.89 1.25 -25.58
CA GLY A 239 10.80 0.36 -24.87
C GLY A 239 10.60 0.35 -23.36
N ARG A 240 9.46 0.83 -22.84
CA ARG A 240 9.17 0.76 -21.41
C ARG A 240 8.83 -0.67 -20.98
N LEU A 241 8.96 -0.96 -19.68
CA LEU A 241 8.85 -2.32 -19.13
C LEU A 241 9.78 -3.32 -19.85
N PRO A 242 11.09 -3.05 -19.94
CA PRO A 242 12.02 -3.80 -20.77
C PRO A 242 12.12 -5.29 -20.41
N SER A 243 11.88 -5.66 -19.16
CA SER A 243 11.91 -7.03 -18.68
C SER A 243 10.56 -7.74 -18.69
N CYS A 244 9.47 -7.05 -19.06
CA CYS A 244 8.12 -7.60 -19.00
C CYS A 244 7.94 -8.69 -20.07
N THR A 245 7.60 -9.90 -19.61
CA THR A 245 7.33 -11.06 -20.44
C THR A 245 5.88 -11.49 -20.43
N LEU A 246 5.08 -10.99 -19.47
CA LEU A 246 3.66 -11.27 -19.37
C LEU A 246 2.89 -10.01 -18.95
N ILE A 247 1.91 -9.63 -19.75
CA ILE A 247 0.93 -8.61 -19.41
C ILE A 247 -0.49 -9.17 -19.54
N VAL A 248 -1.31 -9.01 -18.50
CA VAL A 248 -2.69 -9.51 -18.47
C VAL A 248 -3.65 -8.33 -18.46
N LEU A 249 -4.52 -8.23 -19.49
CA LEU A 249 -5.39 -7.08 -19.74
C LEU A 249 -6.87 -7.43 -19.86
N ARG A 250 -7.23 -8.73 -19.82
CA ARG A 250 -8.61 -9.19 -19.98
C ARG A 250 -9.58 -8.49 -19.01
N GLY A 251 -10.85 -8.36 -19.43
CA GLY A 251 -11.89 -7.80 -18.57
C GLY A 251 -11.78 -6.29 -18.34
N ASN A 252 -11.05 -5.56 -19.19
CA ASN A 252 -11.10 -4.10 -19.28
C ASN A 252 -12.05 -3.66 -20.38
N PRO A 253 -12.67 -2.45 -20.33
CA PRO A 253 -13.53 -1.93 -21.39
C PRO A 253 -12.81 -1.71 -22.72
N GLY A 254 -11.53 -1.27 -22.65
CA GLY A 254 -10.73 -1.01 -23.84
C GLY A 254 -10.19 -2.29 -24.50
N SER A 255 -10.03 -2.26 -25.82
CA SER A 255 -9.40 -3.35 -26.57
C SER A 255 -7.90 -3.45 -26.24
N ALA A 256 -7.43 -4.66 -25.95
CA ALA A 256 -6.01 -4.92 -25.75
C ALA A 256 -5.20 -4.96 -27.08
N ALA A 257 -5.87 -4.94 -28.24
CA ALA A 257 -5.24 -5.07 -29.55
C ALA A 257 -4.01 -4.12 -29.76
N PRO A 258 -4.04 -2.83 -29.36
CA PRO A 258 -2.87 -1.98 -29.49
C PRO A 258 -1.66 -2.46 -28.69
N VAL A 259 -1.89 -3.05 -27.51
CA VAL A 259 -0.83 -3.60 -26.67
C VAL A 259 -0.30 -4.92 -27.22
N GLU A 260 -1.19 -5.78 -27.74
CA GLU A 260 -0.85 -7.04 -28.40
C GLU A 260 0.04 -6.82 -29.62
N GLU A 261 -0.32 -5.87 -30.49
CA GLU A 261 0.47 -5.52 -31.67
C GLU A 261 1.91 -5.09 -31.30
N VAL A 262 2.06 -4.22 -30.32
CA VAL A 262 3.37 -3.77 -29.88
C VAL A 262 4.16 -4.88 -29.17
N ALA A 263 3.49 -5.76 -28.41
CA ALA A 263 4.11 -6.90 -27.76
C ALA A 263 4.65 -7.91 -28.77
N GLU A 264 3.91 -8.17 -29.85
CA GLU A 264 4.36 -9.03 -30.96
C GLU A 264 5.58 -8.43 -31.69
N GLN A 265 5.52 -7.12 -32.02
CA GLN A 265 6.62 -6.42 -32.67
C GLN A 265 7.90 -6.43 -31.83
N ARG A 266 7.76 -6.32 -30.51
CA ARG A 266 8.89 -6.34 -29.58
C ARG A 266 9.48 -7.74 -29.42
N GLY A 267 8.67 -8.78 -29.53
CA GLY A 267 9.03 -10.16 -29.21
C GLY A 267 9.27 -10.42 -27.72
N GLY A 268 9.04 -11.63 -27.26
CA GLY A 268 9.29 -12.06 -25.88
C GLY A 268 8.33 -11.52 -24.83
N MET A 269 7.27 -10.80 -25.22
CA MET A 269 6.17 -10.38 -24.34
C MET A 269 4.90 -11.09 -24.78
N HIS A 270 4.23 -11.75 -23.84
CA HIS A 270 2.93 -12.39 -24.03
C HIS A 270 1.83 -11.52 -23.44
N THR A 271 0.72 -11.38 -24.17
CA THR A 271 -0.50 -10.71 -23.71
C THR A 271 -1.59 -11.74 -23.44
N VAL A 272 -2.38 -11.51 -22.38
CA VAL A 272 -3.60 -12.28 -22.09
C VAL A 272 -4.76 -11.31 -22.06
N SER A 273 -5.65 -11.39 -23.03
CA SER A 273 -6.69 -10.41 -23.32
C SER A 273 -8.12 -10.98 -23.33
N TYR A 274 -8.32 -12.30 -23.31
CA TYR A 274 -9.64 -12.94 -23.26
C TYR A 274 -9.96 -13.55 -21.90
#